data_3295de5f7438ed91dcce72b0ebfbab07
#
_entry.id   3295de5f7438ed91dcce72b0ebfbab07
#
_cell.length_a   1.000
_cell.length_b   1.000
_cell.length_c   1.000
_cell.angle_alpha   90.00
_cell.angle_beta   90.00
_cell.angle_gamma   90.00
#
_symmetry.space_group_name_H-M   'P 1'
#
loop_
_entity.id
_entity.type
_entity.pdbx_description
1 polymer ?
#
loop_
_entity_poly.entity_id
_entity_poly.type
_entity_poly.pdbx_seq_one_letter_code
_entity_poly.pdbx_strand_id
1 'polypeptide(L)'
;MKILYYIYQICIALPILLVLTILTAIVTIIGSLVGGAHFWGYYPGKIWSQLICLFLLIPVKVRGREKIHKHTSYIFVPNHQGSFDIFLIYGFLGRNFKWMMKKSLRKLPFVGKACESAGHIFVDRSGPKKVLETIQQAKNSLKDGVSLVVF
;
A
#
# COMPACT_ATOMS: atom_id res chain seq x y z
N MET A 1 23.62 3.46 -22.35
CA MET A 1 22.37 3.88 -21.66
C MET A 1 22.00 2.98 -20.48
N LYS A 2 21.97 1.64 -20.59
CA LYS A 2 21.59 0.74 -19.48
C LYS A 2 22.48 0.87 -18.23
N ILE A 3 23.80 0.92 -18.38
CA ILE A 3 24.76 1.03 -17.28
C ILE A 3 24.54 2.33 -16.49
N LEU A 4 24.38 3.46 -17.18
CA LEU A 4 24.12 4.76 -16.56
C LEU A 4 22.81 4.75 -15.74
N TYR A 5 21.78 4.07 -16.25
CA TYR A 5 20.52 3.90 -15.55
C TYR A 5 20.66 3.03 -14.28
N TYR A 6 21.46 1.95 -14.32
CA TYR A 6 21.75 1.15 -13.11
C TYR A 6 22.54 1.95 -12.06
N ILE A 7 23.53 2.75 -12.48
CA ILE A 7 24.27 3.63 -11.58
C ILE A 7 23.30 4.63 -10.91
N TYR A 8 22.43 5.26 -11.69
CA TYR A 8 21.39 6.14 -11.17
C TYR A 8 20.48 5.43 -10.16
N GLN A 9 20.02 4.22 -10.49
CA GLN A 9 19.14 3.46 -9.59
C GLN A 9 19.80 3.15 -8.25
N ILE A 10 21.07 2.73 -8.26
CA ILE A 10 21.79 2.34 -7.06
C ILE A 10 22.23 3.57 -6.25
N CYS A 11 22.79 4.58 -6.90
CA CYS A 11 23.43 5.70 -6.21
C CYS A 11 22.42 6.81 -5.82
N ILE A 12 21.31 6.94 -6.52
CA ILE A 12 20.35 8.03 -6.33
C ILE A 12 18.97 7.49 -5.95
N ALA A 13 18.36 6.65 -6.78
CA ALA A 13 16.99 6.23 -6.56
C ALA A 13 16.84 5.37 -5.30
N LEU A 14 17.73 4.41 -5.05
CA LEU A 14 17.67 3.53 -3.89
C LEU A 14 17.81 4.27 -2.55
N PRO A 15 18.80 5.16 -2.32
CA PRO A 15 18.87 5.98 -1.12
C PRO A 15 17.62 6.85 -0.90
N ILE A 16 17.11 7.48 -1.96
CA ILE A 16 15.87 8.27 -1.89
C ILE A 16 14.69 7.39 -1.48
N LEU A 17 14.56 6.20 -2.08
CA LEU A 17 13.50 5.23 -1.76
C LEU A 17 13.54 4.84 -0.29
N LEU A 18 14.71 4.56 0.27
CA LEU A 18 14.88 4.22 1.68
C LEU A 18 14.44 5.35 2.59
N VAL A 19 14.91 6.58 2.33
CA VAL A 19 14.54 7.76 3.12
C VAL A 19 13.04 8.02 3.03
N LEU A 20 12.47 8.03 1.84
CA LEU A 20 11.02 8.22 1.63
C LEU A 20 10.20 7.15 2.34
N THR A 21 10.66 5.89 2.35
CA THR A 21 9.95 4.80 3.04
C THR A 21 9.93 5.02 4.54
N ILE A 22 11.06 5.40 5.15
CA ILE A 22 11.15 5.68 6.59
C ILE A 22 10.27 6.89 6.96
N LEU A 23 10.38 7.98 6.22
CA LEU A 23 9.57 9.19 6.46
C LEU A 23 8.08 8.91 6.33
N THR A 24 7.67 8.19 5.29
CA THR A 24 6.28 7.80 5.09
C THR A 24 5.77 6.92 6.23
N ALA A 25 6.58 5.97 6.70
CA ALA A 25 6.22 5.12 7.83
C ALA A 25 6.00 5.94 9.11
N ILE A 26 6.90 6.87 9.41
CA ILE A 26 6.80 7.77 10.58
C ILE A 26 5.53 8.63 10.47
N VAL A 27 5.31 9.27 9.34
CA VAL A 27 4.12 10.11 9.10
C VAL A 27 2.83 9.30 9.23
N THR A 28 2.79 8.09 8.68
CA THR A 28 1.63 7.20 8.79
C THR A 28 1.36 6.79 10.24
N ILE A 29 2.39 6.41 10.99
CA ILE A 29 2.26 5.99 12.39
C ILE A 29 1.76 7.16 13.24
N ILE A 30 2.45 8.30 13.19
CA ILE A 30 2.11 9.47 14.02
C ILE A 30 0.73 10.01 13.64
N GLY A 31 0.46 10.20 12.35
CA GLY A 31 -0.82 10.70 11.88
C GLY A 31 -2.00 9.79 12.26
N SER A 32 -1.80 8.47 12.21
CA SER A 32 -2.85 7.51 12.63
C SER A 32 -3.09 7.51 14.13
N LEU A 33 -2.10 7.87 14.97
CA LEU A 33 -2.25 8.02 16.42
C LEU A 33 -2.97 9.31 16.81
N VAL A 34 -2.72 10.41 16.11
CA VAL A 34 -3.35 11.72 16.37
C VAL A 34 -4.82 11.75 15.96
N GLY A 35 -5.23 10.82 15.13
CA GLY A 35 -6.61 10.68 14.65
C GLY A 35 -6.69 10.74 13.14
N GLY A 36 -7.76 10.20 12.57
CA GLY A 36 -7.95 10.18 11.12
C GLY A 36 -7.19 9.07 10.40
N ALA A 37 -7.18 7.86 10.97
CA ALA A 37 -6.59 6.67 10.34
C ALA A 37 -7.11 6.38 8.91
N HIS A 38 -8.30 6.91 8.56
CA HIS A 38 -8.81 6.89 7.19
C HIS A 38 -7.94 7.72 6.23
N PHE A 39 -7.49 8.90 6.65
CA PHE A 39 -6.62 9.77 5.87
C PHE A 39 -5.15 9.33 5.95
N TRP A 40 -4.59 9.30 7.15
CA TRP A 40 -3.17 9.00 7.39
C TRP A 40 -2.78 7.57 7.07
N GLY A 41 -3.74 6.64 7.10
CA GLY A 41 -3.52 5.25 6.69
C GLY A 41 -3.53 5.03 5.17
N TYR A 42 -3.81 6.05 4.36
CA TYR A 42 -3.85 5.93 2.90
C TYR A 42 -2.99 6.96 2.16
N TYR A 43 -3.16 8.25 2.43
CA TYR A 43 -2.55 9.30 1.62
C TYR A 43 -1.01 9.34 1.67
N PRO A 44 -0.35 9.15 2.82
CA PRO A 44 1.12 9.08 2.84
C PRO A 44 1.65 7.96 1.95
N GLY A 45 1.08 6.76 2.03
CA GLY A 45 1.47 5.63 1.19
C GLY A 45 1.20 5.86 -0.30
N LYS A 46 0.09 6.55 -0.63
CA LYS A 46 -0.20 6.95 -2.01
C LYS A 46 0.87 7.89 -2.57
N ILE A 47 1.20 8.96 -1.83
CA ILE A 47 2.21 9.93 -2.24
C ILE A 47 3.58 9.25 -2.35
N TRP A 48 3.96 8.45 -1.37
CA TRP A 48 5.17 7.64 -1.38
C TRP A 48 5.28 6.80 -2.66
N SER A 49 4.23 6.06 -3.02
CA SER A 49 4.21 5.23 -4.22
C SER A 49 4.36 6.04 -5.50
N GLN A 50 3.73 7.21 -5.58
CA GLN A 50 3.85 8.11 -6.72
C GLN A 50 5.28 8.67 -6.85
N LEU A 51 5.89 9.08 -5.74
CA LEU A 51 7.27 9.56 -5.71
C LEU A 51 8.27 8.45 -6.11
N ILE A 52 8.04 7.20 -5.66
CA ILE A 52 8.86 6.05 -6.07
C ILE A 52 8.79 5.85 -7.59
N CYS A 53 7.61 5.86 -8.19
CA CYS A 53 7.47 5.74 -9.64
C CYS A 53 8.17 6.91 -10.36
N LEU A 54 8.07 8.13 -9.83
CA LEU A 54 8.74 9.31 -10.39
C LEU A 54 10.27 9.16 -10.35
N PHE A 55 10.85 8.85 -9.19
CA PHE A 55 12.30 8.70 -9.03
C PHE A 55 12.86 7.48 -9.78
N LEU A 56 12.07 6.45 -9.99
CA LEU A 56 12.45 5.33 -10.84
C LEU A 56 12.23 5.61 -12.34
N LEU A 57 11.78 6.82 -12.70
CA LEU A 57 11.51 7.27 -14.06
C LEU A 57 10.51 6.36 -14.81
N ILE A 58 9.50 5.86 -14.08
CA ILE A 58 8.50 4.95 -14.63
C ILE A 58 7.23 5.75 -14.98
N PRO A 59 6.93 5.92 -16.27
CA PRO A 59 5.69 6.56 -16.69
C PRO A 59 4.50 5.65 -16.39
N VAL A 60 3.49 6.16 -15.67
CA VAL A 60 2.28 5.41 -15.32
C VAL A 60 1.08 5.99 -16.06
N LYS A 61 0.38 5.13 -16.81
CA LYS A 61 -0.88 5.47 -17.48
C LYS A 61 -2.02 4.67 -16.91
N VAL A 62 -3.03 5.36 -16.36
CA VAL A 62 -4.22 4.73 -15.77
C VAL A 62 -5.38 4.81 -16.77
N ARG A 63 -6.13 3.71 -16.93
CA ARG A 63 -7.33 3.65 -17.76
C ARG A 63 -8.44 2.94 -17.00
N GLY A 64 -9.71 3.26 -17.28
CA GLY A 64 -10.86 2.57 -16.71
C GLY A 64 -11.26 3.02 -15.30
N ARG A 65 -10.64 4.08 -14.75
CA ARG A 65 -10.98 4.59 -13.42
C ARG A 65 -12.43 5.08 -13.33
N GLU A 66 -12.98 5.54 -14.43
CA GLU A 66 -14.36 5.99 -14.57
C GLU A 66 -15.40 4.87 -14.35
N LYS A 67 -14.98 3.61 -14.46
CA LYS A 67 -15.82 2.43 -14.22
C LYS A 67 -16.04 2.12 -12.75
N ILE A 68 -15.32 2.82 -11.85
CA ILE A 68 -15.35 2.56 -10.42
C ILE A 68 -16.15 3.66 -9.72
N HIS A 69 -17.28 3.31 -9.11
CA HIS A 69 -18.16 4.26 -8.40
C HIS A 69 -17.55 4.72 -7.07
N LYS A 70 -17.53 6.04 -6.81
CA LYS A 70 -16.80 6.66 -5.70
C LYS A 70 -17.20 6.16 -4.31
N HIS A 71 -18.47 5.86 -4.07
CA HIS A 71 -19.00 5.51 -2.74
C HIS A 71 -19.17 4.00 -2.54
N THR A 72 -18.80 3.18 -3.52
CA THR A 72 -18.90 1.73 -3.43
C THR A 72 -17.55 1.14 -2.94
N SER A 73 -17.62 0.25 -1.96
CA SER A 73 -16.46 -0.55 -1.54
C SER A 73 -16.28 -1.74 -2.47
N TYR A 74 -15.06 -2.00 -2.88
CA TYR A 74 -14.69 -3.08 -3.80
C TYR A 74 -13.65 -4.01 -3.18
N ILE A 75 -13.62 -5.23 -3.66
CA ILE A 75 -12.49 -6.14 -3.47
C ILE A 75 -11.75 -6.20 -4.80
N PHE A 76 -10.55 -5.64 -4.84
CA PHE A 76 -9.69 -5.69 -6.01
C PHE A 76 -8.77 -6.90 -5.91
N VAL A 77 -8.76 -7.73 -6.95
CA VAL A 77 -7.90 -8.90 -7.09
C VAL A 77 -7.06 -8.72 -8.36
N PRO A 78 -5.98 -7.95 -8.29
CA PRO A 78 -5.14 -7.70 -9.45
C PRO A 78 -4.22 -8.89 -9.73
N ASN A 79 -3.75 -9.00 -10.97
CA ASN A 79 -2.63 -9.88 -11.30
C ASN A 79 -1.39 -9.42 -10.54
N HIS A 80 -0.72 -10.37 -9.88
CA HIS A 80 0.51 -10.08 -9.13
C HIS A 80 1.71 -10.67 -9.85
N GLN A 81 2.52 -9.81 -10.45
CA GLN A 81 3.72 -10.20 -11.21
C GLN A 81 5.03 -9.86 -10.47
N GLY A 82 4.96 -8.98 -9.48
CA GLY A 82 6.12 -8.60 -8.69
C GLY A 82 5.85 -7.48 -7.69
N SER A 83 6.86 -7.18 -6.87
CA SER A 83 6.75 -6.15 -5.81
C SER A 83 6.41 -4.76 -6.35
N PHE A 84 6.61 -4.53 -7.66
CA PHE A 84 6.32 -3.24 -8.30
C PHE A 84 4.83 -2.93 -8.38
N ASP A 85 3.99 -3.97 -8.39
CA ASP A 85 2.52 -3.84 -8.42
C ASP A 85 2.00 -3.05 -7.21
N ILE A 86 2.70 -3.13 -6.07
CA ILE A 86 2.37 -2.41 -4.85
C ILE A 86 2.38 -0.90 -5.11
N PHE A 87 3.43 -0.38 -5.75
CA PHE A 87 3.55 1.05 -6.06
C PHE A 87 2.50 1.50 -7.07
N LEU A 88 2.23 0.69 -8.09
CA LEU A 88 1.24 1.02 -9.11
C LEU A 88 -0.17 1.10 -8.52
N ILE A 89 -0.55 0.13 -7.71
CA ILE A 89 -1.88 0.08 -7.10
C ILE A 89 -2.02 1.17 -6.04
N TYR A 90 -1.05 1.28 -5.13
CA TYR A 90 -1.13 2.25 -4.04
C TYR A 90 -1.17 3.69 -4.57
N GLY A 91 -0.27 4.01 -5.49
CA GLY A 91 -0.15 5.36 -6.04
C GLY A 91 -1.29 5.76 -6.99
N PHE A 92 -1.84 4.80 -7.74
CA PHE A 92 -2.63 5.16 -8.93
C PHE A 92 -4.02 4.55 -9.01
N LEU A 93 -4.44 3.66 -8.10
CA LEU A 93 -5.80 3.14 -8.05
C LEU A 93 -6.84 4.25 -7.85
N GLY A 94 -6.47 5.30 -7.09
CA GLY A 94 -7.32 6.47 -6.88
C GLY A 94 -8.47 6.23 -5.90
N ARG A 95 -8.37 5.21 -5.05
CA ARG A 95 -9.36 4.81 -4.05
C ARG A 95 -8.69 4.53 -2.72
N ASN A 96 -9.33 4.88 -1.61
CA ASN A 96 -8.88 4.43 -0.31
C ASN A 96 -9.15 2.92 -0.18
N PHE A 97 -8.13 2.19 0.22
CA PHE A 97 -8.23 0.75 0.38
C PHE A 97 -7.30 0.25 1.49
N LYS A 98 -7.56 -0.96 1.93
CA LYS A 98 -6.66 -1.70 2.82
C LYS A 98 -6.09 -2.90 2.09
N TRP A 99 -4.79 -3.15 2.30
CA TRP A 99 -4.15 -4.36 1.81
C TRP A 99 -4.52 -5.57 2.67
N MET A 100 -4.78 -6.69 2.02
CA MET A 100 -4.67 -8.00 2.67
C MET A 100 -3.29 -8.57 2.35
N MET A 101 -2.44 -8.68 3.35
CA MET A 101 -1.04 -9.00 3.17
C MET A 101 -0.57 -10.14 4.07
N LYS A 102 0.54 -10.79 3.71
CA LYS A 102 1.11 -11.90 4.48
C LYS A 102 1.51 -11.43 5.89
N LYS A 103 1.15 -12.20 6.92
CA LYS A 103 1.46 -11.92 8.33
C LYS A 103 2.95 -11.66 8.60
N SER A 104 3.85 -12.31 7.86
CA SER A 104 5.31 -12.11 8.02
C SER A 104 5.77 -10.68 7.73
N LEU A 105 5.04 -9.92 6.89
CA LEU A 105 5.37 -8.52 6.57
C LEU A 105 5.24 -7.59 7.79
N ARG A 106 4.48 -8.00 8.82
CA ARG A 106 4.38 -7.28 10.10
C ARG A 106 5.73 -7.14 10.82
N LYS A 107 6.68 -8.05 10.53
CA LYS A 107 8.02 -8.06 11.14
C LYS A 107 9.01 -7.11 10.46
N LEU A 108 8.66 -6.50 9.32
CA LEU A 108 9.54 -5.56 8.64
C LEU A 108 9.69 -4.28 9.47
N PRO A 109 10.94 -3.85 9.75
CA PRO A 109 11.19 -2.61 10.49
C PRO A 109 10.46 -1.43 9.84
N PHE A 110 9.91 -0.53 10.66
CA PHE A 110 9.12 0.64 10.27
C PHE A 110 7.87 0.32 9.42
N VAL A 111 8.03 -0.44 8.33
CA VAL A 111 6.96 -0.76 7.37
C VAL A 111 5.85 -1.59 8.03
N GLY A 112 6.19 -2.63 8.79
CA GLY A 112 5.20 -3.48 9.45
C GLY A 112 4.32 -2.68 10.41
N LYS A 113 4.92 -1.79 11.20
CA LYS A 113 4.18 -0.93 12.15
C LYS A 113 3.34 0.12 11.43
N ALA A 114 3.86 0.71 10.36
CA ALA A 114 3.10 1.64 9.52
C ALA A 114 1.86 0.96 8.89
N CYS A 115 2.04 -0.24 8.34
CA CYS A 115 0.93 -1.03 7.79
C CYS A 115 -0.14 -1.36 8.84
N GLU A 116 0.29 -1.70 10.07
CA GLU A 116 -0.63 -1.94 11.18
C GLU A 116 -1.39 -0.67 11.56
N SER A 117 -0.70 0.46 11.73
CA SER A 117 -1.30 1.76 12.06
C SER A 117 -2.22 2.26 10.94
N ALA A 118 -1.91 1.95 9.68
CA ALA A 118 -2.75 2.23 8.53
C ALA A 118 -4.03 1.36 8.47
N GLY A 119 -4.16 0.33 9.33
CA GLY A 119 -5.30 -0.57 9.35
C GLY A 119 -5.28 -1.60 8.21
N HIS A 120 -4.10 -1.93 7.67
CA HIS A 120 -3.96 -3.03 6.73
C HIS A 120 -4.15 -4.38 7.43
N ILE A 121 -4.60 -5.39 6.71
CA ILE A 121 -5.02 -6.68 7.24
C ILE A 121 -3.90 -7.70 7.02
N PHE A 122 -3.38 -8.24 8.12
CA PHE A 122 -2.38 -9.30 8.07
C PHE A 122 -3.05 -10.66 8.11
N VAL A 123 -2.96 -11.39 6.99
CA VAL A 123 -3.59 -12.72 6.85
C VAL A 123 -2.81 -13.76 7.65
N ASP A 124 -3.47 -14.34 8.64
CA ASP A 124 -2.97 -15.46 9.43
C ASP A 124 -3.61 -16.76 8.94
N ARG A 125 -2.79 -17.64 8.38
CA ARG A 125 -3.22 -18.95 7.83
C ARG A 125 -2.91 -20.12 8.78
N SER A 126 -2.62 -19.84 10.07
CA SER A 126 -2.21 -20.88 11.04
C SER A 126 -3.34 -21.79 11.53
N GLY A 127 -4.58 -21.55 11.10
CA GLY A 127 -5.72 -22.40 11.42
C GLY A 127 -7.06 -21.77 11.02
N PRO A 128 -8.15 -22.59 10.95
CA PRO A 128 -9.45 -22.13 10.46
C PRO A 128 -10.00 -20.94 11.25
N LYS A 129 -9.84 -20.92 12.57
CA LYS A 129 -10.28 -19.81 13.44
C LYS A 129 -9.58 -18.50 13.06
N LYS A 130 -8.27 -18.54 12.81
CA LYS A 130 -7.49 -17.34 12.42
C LYS A 130 -7.86 -16.82 11.04
N VAL A 131 -8.16 -17.71 10.12
CA VAL A 131 -8.67 -17.34 8.80
C VAL A 131 -10.03 -16.65 8.94
N LEU A 132 -10.94 -17.19 9.78
CA LEU A 132 -12.25 -16.58 9.99
C LEU A 132 -12.14 -15.19 10.63
N GLU A 133 -11.26 -15.01 11.63
CA GLU A 133 -10.98 -13.70 12.25
C GLU A 133 -10.49 -12.70 11.18
N THR A 134 -9.60 -13.12 10.28
CA THR A 134 -9.10 -12.29 9.18
C THR A 134 -10.22 -11.89 8.20
N ILE A 135 -11.11 -12.82 7.85
CA ILE A 135 -12.26 -12.54 6.98
C ILE A 135 -13.21 -11.55 7.65
N GLN A 136 -13.48 -11.70 8.95
CA GLN A 136 -14.35 -10.79 9.69
C GLN A 136 -13.73 -9.37 9.76
N GLN A 137 -12.43 -9.27 9.99
CA GLN A 137 -11.71 -8.00 9.94
C GLN A 137 -11.81 -7.35 8.53
N ALA A 138 -11.66 -8.15 7.48
CA ALA A 138 -11.81 -7.70 6.10
C ALA A 138 -13.22 -7.15 5.83
N LYS A 139 -14.26 -7.86 6.24
CA LYS A 139 -15.67 -7.40 6.14
C LYS A 139 -15.89 -6.08 6.85
N ASN A 140 -15.38 -5.94 8.08
CA ASN A 140 -15.53 -4.72 8.87
C ASN A 140 -14.81 -3.51 8.26
N SER A 141 -13.83 -3.75 7.39
CA SER A 141 -13.08 -2.70 6.69
C SER A 141 -13.79 -2.20 5.42
N LEU A 142 -14.74 -2.98 4.87
CA LEU A 142 -15.51 -2.65 3.66
C LEU A 142 -16.68 -1.74 3.99
N LYS A 143 -16.39 -0.50 4.39
CA LYS A 143 -17.40 0.52 4.69
C LYS A 143 -16.92 1.89 4.25
N ASP A 144 -17.82 2.84 4.12
CA ASP A 144 -17.53 4.25 3.79
C ASP A 144 -16.68 4.42 2.51
N GLY A 145 -16.89 3.53 1.52
CA GLY A 145 -16.16 3.52 0.25
C GLY A 145 -14.72 2.99 0.35
N VAL A 146 -14.28 2.52 1.53
CA VAL A 146 -12.98 1.85 1.68
C VAL A 146 -13.05 0.48 1.01
N SER A 147 -12.05 0.18 0.22
CA SER A 147 -11.94 -1.06 -0.56
C SER A 147 -10.87 -2.00 0.04
N LEU A 148 -10.79 -3.21 -0.48
CA LEU A 148 -9.72 -4.16 -0.18
C LEU A 148 -8.91 -4.45 -1.43
N VAL A 149 -7.61 -4.67 -1.27
CA VAL A 149 -6.74 -5.21 -2.31
C VAL A 149 -6.11 -6.50 -1.80
N VAL A 150 -6.23 -7.56 -2.59
CA VAL A 150 -5.79 -8.94 -2.25
C VAL A 150 -4.94 -9.47 -3.39
N PHE A 151 -3.75 -10.04 -3.05
CA PHE A 151 -2.90 -10.80 -3.96
C PHE A 151 -2.92 -12.29 -3.62
#